data_8cd59ca9f04e179af23f087a8371d94a
#
_entry.id   8cd59ca9f04e179af23f087a8371d94a
#
_cell.length_a   1.000
_cell.length_b   1.000
_cell.length_c   1.000
_cell.angle_alpha   90.00
_cell.angle_beta   90.00
_cell.angle_gamma   90.00
#
_symmetry.space_group_name_H-M   'P 1'
#
loop_
_entity.id
_entity.type
_entity.pdbx_description
1 polymer ?
#
loop_
_entity_poly.entity_id
_entity_poly.type
_entity_poly.pdbx_seq_one_letter_code
_entity_poly.pdbx_strand_id
1 'polypeptide(L)'
;MKFDKKVCFNIFINNNVDKILDDLEINLFATNTSKSYLKKDENIKFYLVGCLLACGSCNDPISSNYHLELYFNDENHARYVCKLMNRSKPESFEAKIIQRRSSYVVYMKKSDLIVDFLAYLGAHDSCLEFEEVRVERDFRNNDNRLQICENANVYRTISSAKKQIEDIKLIDEKLGIHNMINNKEKILCMLRLENEELSMVELADLLSKELNTKVSKSNVNHLFRSIHQLAERFRAD
;
A
#
# COMPACT_ATOMS: atom_id res chain seq x y z
N MET A 1 12.12 21.61 21.08
CA MET A 1 11.20 22.14 20.05
C MET A 1 10.42 23.30 20.66
N LYS A 2 10.70 24.55 20.25
CA LYS A 2 9.91 25.71 20.66
C LYS A 2 8.65 25.71 19.79
N PHE A 3 7.49 25.57 20.42
CA PHE A 3 6.23 25.80 19.72
C PHE A 3 6.15 27.29 19.38
N ASP A 4 6.15 27.63 18.10
CA ASP A 4 5.86 28.98 17.66
C ASP A 4 4.48 29.37 18.18
N LYS A 5 4.42 30.52 18.85
CA LYS A 5 3.15 31.07 19.35
C LYS A 5 2.25 31.30 18.13
N LYS A 6 1.09 30.62 18.07
CA LYS A 6 0.07 30.92 17.05
C LYS A 6 -0.30 32.39 17.16
N VAL A 7 -0.01 33.18 16.15
CA VAL A 7 -0.47 34.56 16.03
C VAL A 7 -1.92 34.51 15.58
N CYS A 8 -2.79 35.07 16.37
CA CYS A 8 -4.21 35.16 16.06
C CYS A 8 -4.56 36.62 15.71
N PHE A 9 -5.10 36.82 14.52
CA PHE A 9 -5.57 38.13 14.06
C PHE A 9 -7.09 38.18 14.24
N ASN A 10 -7.58 39.24 14.92
CA ASN A 10 -9.00 39.51 15.09
C ASN A 10 -9.39 40.72 14.25
N ILE A 11 -10.43 40.58 13.46
CA ILE A 11 -11.01 41.65 12.64
C ILE A 11 -12.36 42.01 13.28
N PHE A 12 -12.53 43.30 13.62
CA PHE A 12 -13.76 43.82 14.19
C PHE A 12 -14.43 44.76 13.19
N ILE A 13 -15.70 44.49 12.89
CA ILE A 13 -16.52 45.32 12.01
C ILE A 13 -17.61 45.97 12.89
N ASN A 14 -17.55 47.28 13.05
CA ASN A 14 -18.43 47.99 13.96
C ASN A 14 -19.53 48.81 13.24
N ASN A 15 -19.40 48.99 11.91
CA ASN A 15 -20.34 49.80 11.13
C ASN A 15 -20.94 48.97 10.00
N ASN A 16 -22.22 49.23 9.69
CA ASN A 16 -22.95 48.57 8.60
C ASN A 16 -22.99 47.04 8.68
N VAL A 17 -22.91 46.46 9.88
CA VAL A 17 -22.89 45.02 10.09
C VAL A 17 -24.10 44.35 9.45
N ASP A 18 -25.31 44.88 9.68
CA ASP A 18 -26.55 44.34 9.13
C ASP A 18 -26.54 44.31 7.59
N LYS A 19 -26.06 45.41 6.97
CA LYS A 19 -25.96 45.48 5.50
C LYS A 19 -24.98 44.44 4.94
N ILE A 20 -23.86 44.22 5.62
CA ILE A 20 -22.87 43.24 5.22
C ILE A 20 -23.46 41.81 5.37
N LEU A 21 -24.16 41.56 6.48
CA LEU A 21 -24.80 40.25 6.70
C LEU A 21 -25.90 39.98 5.68
N ASP A 22 -26.70 40.99 5.35
CA ASP A 22 -27.77 40.92 4.34
C ASP A 22 -27.18 40.68 2.93
N ASP A 23 -26.11 41.39 2.55
CA ASP A 23 -25.45 41.26 1.26
C ASP A 23 -24.81 39.88 1.10
N LEU A 24 -24.23 39.34 2.18
CA LEU A 24 -23.66 37.99 2.22
C LEU A 24 -24.71 36.90 2.47
N GLU A 25 -25.98 37.25 2.63
CA GLU A 25 -27.07 36.34 3.00
C GLU A 25 -26.74 35.50 4.27
N ILE A 26 -25.98 36.07 5.21
CA ILE A 26 -25.59 35.42 6.46
C ILE A 26 -26.65 35.67 7.51
N ASN A 27 -27.33 34.61 7.94
CA ASN A 27 -28.19 34.65 9.11
C ASN A 27 -27.43 34.08 10.32
N LEU A 28 -27.13 34.93 11.30
CA LEU A 28 -26.41 34.58 12.53
C LEU A 28 -27.11 33.50 13.37
N PHE A 29 -28.43 33.33 13.19
CA PHE A 29 -29.25 32.36 13.92
C PHE A 29 -29.50 31.07 13.09
N ALA A 30 -29.08 31.03 11.84
CA ALA A 30 -29.23 29.88 10.99
C ALA A 30 -27.93 29.06 10.95
N THR A 31 -28.04 27.75 11.11
CA THR A 31 -26.91 26.85 11.07
C THR A 31 -26.40 26.55 9.65
N ASN A 32 -27.06 27.07 8.62
CA ASN A 32 -26.72 26.82 7.23
C ASN A 32 -26.68 28.11 6.41
N THR A 33 -25.68 28.24 5.56
CA THR A 33 -25.59 29.27 4.51
C THR A 33 -26.81 29.20 3.59
N SER A 34 -27.23 30.33 3.03
CA SER A 34 -28.36 30.41 2.09
C SER A 34 -28.25 29.32 1.01
N LYS A 35 -29.31 28.52 0.91
CA LYS A 35 -29.42 27.49 -0.13
C LYS A 35 -29.47 28.08 -1.53
N SER A 36 -29.83 29.37 -1.66
CA SER A 36 -29.89 30.06 -2.97
C SER A 36 -28.51 30.27 -3.55
N TYR A 37 -27.55 30.66 -2.74
CA TYR A 37 -26.17 30.91 -3.14
C TYR A 37 -25.44 29.64 -3.59
N LEU A 38 -25.67 28.53 -2.90
CA LEU A 38 -25.01 27.23 -3.15
C LEU A 38 -25.71 26.36 -4.21
N LYS A 39 -26.48 26.99 -5.12
CA LYS A 39 -27.06 26.28 -6.28
C LYS A 39 -26.07 26.06 -7.40
N LYS A 40 -25.10 26.98 -7.58
CA LYS A 40 -24.06 26.91 -8.61
C LYS A 40 -22.86 26.13 -8.08
N ASP A 41 -22.32 25.22 -8.90
CA ASP A 41 -21.16 24.40 -8.51
C ASP A 41 -19.92 25.24 -8.19
N GLU A 42 -19.73 26.37 -8.90
CA GLU A 42 -18.64 27.31 -8.59
C GLU A 42 -18.73 27.90 -7.16
N ASN A 43 -19.92 28.27 -6.73
CA ASN A 43 -20.14 28.80 -5.39
C ASN A 43 -19.92 27.71 -4.32
N ILE A 44 -20.28 26.46 -4.62
CA ILE A 44 -19.99 25.31 -3.75
C ILE A 44 -18.47 25.14 -3.60
N LYS A 45 -17.74 25.23 -4.70
CA LYS A 45 -16.28 25.18 -4.69
C LYS A 45 -15.68 26.21 -3.75
N PHE A 46 -16.02 27.49 -3.91
CA PHE A 46 -15.49 28.57 -3.06
C PHE A 46 -15.91 28.43 -1.58
N TYR A 47 -17.12 27.95 -1.33
CA TYR A 47 -17.58 27.66 0.03
C TYR A 47 -16.74 26.55 0.68
N LEU A 48 -16.43 25.47 -0.04
CA LEU A 48 -15.58 24.38 0.44
C LEU A 48 -14.12 24.82 0.63
N VAL A 49 -13.61 25.74 -0.22
CA VAL A 49 -12.30 26.39 0.01
C VAL A 49 -12.32 27.12 1.35
N GLY A 50 -13.34 27.91 1.62
CA GLY A 50 -13.50 28.62 2.91
C GLY A 50 -13.54 27.65 4.09
N CYS A 51 -14.27 26.55 3.98
CA CYS A 51 -14.32 25.51 5.02
C CYS A 51 -12.93 24.89 5.26
N LEU A 52 -12.20 24.55 4.20
CA LEU A 52 -10.86 23.96 4.32
C LEU A 52 -9.89 24.93 4.99
N LEU A 53 -9.90 26.19 4.60
CA LEU A 53 -9.01 27.21 5.19
C LEU A 53 -9.36 27.53 6.65
N ALA A 54 -10.65 27.53 7.01
CA ALA A 54 -11.10 27.88 8.36
C ALA A 54 -10.95 26.74 9.37
N CYS A 55 -11.27 25.51 8.98
CA CYS A 55 -11.37 24.38 9.91
C CYS A 55 -10.81 23.06 9.36
N GLY A 56 -10.09 23.13 8.23
CA GLY A 56 -9.52 21.97 7.59
C GLY A 56 -8.12 21.60 8.07
N SER A 57 -7.80 20.35 7.91
CA SER A 57 -6.43 19.81 8.08
C SER A 57 -6.22 18.70 7.08
N CYS A 58 -5.08 18.73 6.41
CA CYS A 58 -4.62 17.65 5.52
C CYS A 58 -3.27 17.16 6.01
N ASN A 59 -3.12 15.85 6.13
CA ASN A 59 -1.84 15.27 6.49
C ASN A 59 -0.83 15.47 5.36
N ASP A 60 0.42 15.70 5.74
CA ASP A 60 1.55 15.66 4.83
C ASP A 60 1.57 14.30 4.10
N PRO A 61 1.67 14.28 2.76
CA PRO A 61 1.72 13.04 1.98
C PRO A 61 2.91 12.12 2.33
N ILE A 62 3.97 12.66 2.96
CA ILE A 62 5.11 11.88 3.49
C ILE A 62 4.67 11.02 4.70
N SER A 63 3.59 11.40 5.40
CA SER A 63 3.09 10.65 6.55
C SER A 63 2.56 9.27 6.16
N SER A 64 2.50 8.33 7.11
CA SER A 64 2.09 6.94 6.85
C SER A 64 0.63 6.80 6.39
N ASN A 65 -0.22 7.75 6.74
CA ASN A 65 -1.65 7.70 6.48
C ASN A 65 -2.14 8.97 5.79
N TYR A 66 -2.84 8.81 4.70
CA TYR A 66 -3.54 9.91 4.03
C TYR A 66 -4.80 10.25 4.79
N HIS A 67 -4.98 11.54 5.12
CA HIS A 67 -6.12 11.98 5.90
C HIS A 67 -6.39 13.47 5.65
N LEU A 68 -7.63 13.80 5.27
CA LEU A 68 -8.14 15.15 5.18
C LEU A 68 -9.36 15.26 6.08
N GLU A 69 -9.39 16.25 6.96
CA GLU A 69 -10.45 16.46 7.94
C GLU A 69 -10.92 17.92 7.93
N LEU A 70 -12.22 18.10 8.15
CA LEU A 70 -12.86 19.40 8.42
C LEU A 70 -13.59 19.32 9.76
N TYR A 71 -13.30 20.22 10.68
CA TYR A 71 -13.83 20.21 12.06
C TYR A 71 -14.97 21.20 12.23
N PHE A 72 -16.10 20.74 12.77
CA PHE A 72 -17.28 21.54 13.02
C PHE A 72 -17.78 21.35 14.45
N ASN A 73 -18.31 22.43 15.05
CA ASN A 73 -18.95 22.37 16.36
C ASN A 73 -20.45 21.99 16.24
N ASP A 74 -21.06 22.26 15.09
CA ASP A 74 -22.47 21.97 14.82
C ASP A 74 -22.63 20.75 13.89
N GLU A 75 -23.44 19.79 14.30
CA GLU A 75 -23.72 18.58 13.55
C GLU A 75 -24.40 18.84 12.20
N ASN A 76 -25.38 19.77 12.20
CA ASN A 76 -26.13 20.07 10.99
C ASN A 76 -25.24 20.69 9.92
N HIS A 77 -24.33 21.58 10.34
CA HIS A 77 -23.34 22.17 9.46
C HIS A 77 -22.38 21.11 8.90
N ALA A 78 -21.84 20.23 9.76
CA ALA A 78 -20.98 19.12 9.32
C ALA A 78 -21.69 18.20 8.32
N ARG A 79 -22.94 17.82 8.60
CA ARG A 79 -23.76 16.99 7.67
C ARG A 79 -24.02 17.71 6.35
N TYR A 80 -24.23 19.02 6.40
CA TYR A 80 -24.44 19.83 5.21
C TYR A 80 -23.18 19.87 4.34
N VAL A 81 -22.01 20.16 4.91
CA VAL A 81 -20.73 20.18 4.20
C VAL A 81 -20.41 18.79 3.63
N CYS A 82 -20.60 17.73 4.39
CA CYS A 82 -20.44 16.36 3.91
C CYS A 82 -21.32 16.05 2.68
N LYS A 83 -22.57 16.52 2.68
CA LYS A 83 -23.45 16.38 1.52
C LYS A 83 -22.98 17.22 0.33
N LEU A 84 -22.47 18.43 0.54
CA LEU A 84 -21.93 19.27 -0.53
C LEU A 84 -20.72 18.58 -1.19
N MET A 85 -19.77 18.08 -0.40
CA MET A 85 -18.61 17.35 -0.91
C MET A 85 -19.03 16.14 -1.76
N ASN A 86 -19.98 15.35 -1.27
CA ASN A 86 -20.42 14.12 -1.96
C ASN A 86 -21.35 14.40 -3.17
N ARG A 87 -21.89 15.63 -3.30
CA ARG A 87 -22.69 16.08 -4.44
C ARG A 87 -21.85 16.77 -5.52
N SER A 88 -20.67 17.25 -5.18
CA SER A 88 -19.80 17.97 -6.12
C SER A 88 -19.38 17.08 -7.28
N LYS A 89 -19.32 17.64 -8.47
CA LYS A 89 -18.95 16.93 -9.70
C LYS A 89 -17.49 17.24 -10.07
N PRO A 90 -16.79 16.37 -10.84
CA PRO A 90 -17.34 15.23 -11.60
C PRO A 90 -17.62 13.96 -10.79
N GLU A 91 -17.02 13.78 -9.61
CA GLU A 91 -17.15 12.57 -8.81
C GLU A 91 -17.47 12.89 -7.35
N SER A 92 -18.15 11.98 -6.68
CA SER A 92 -18.37 12.04 -5.23
C SER A 92 -17.04 11.83 -4.50
N PHE A 93 -16.72 12.71 -3.55
CA PHE A 93 -15.50 12.59 -2.74
C PHE A 93 -15.60 11.53 -1.63
N GLU A 94 -16.70 10.81 -1.54
CA GLU A 94 -16.96 9.77 -0.51
C GLU A 94 -16.63 10.23 0.92
N ALA A 95 -16.83 11.52 1.19
CA ALA A 95 -16.61 12.11 2.50
C ALA A 95 -17.54 11.46 3.54
N LYS A 96 -17.00 11.19 4.71
CA LYS A 96 -17.71 10.59 5.85
C LYS A 96 -17.71 11.54 7.02
N ILE A 97 -18.68 11.35 7.91
CA ILE A 97 -18.79 12.14 9.15
C ILE A 97 -18.62 11.24 10.36
N ILE A 98 -17.91 11.73 11.37
CA ILE A 98 -17.78 11.09 12.67
C ILE A 98 -17.85 12.14 13.78
N GLN A 99 -18.43 11.79 14.90
CA GLN A 99 -18.36 12.59 16.11
C GLN A 99 -17.08 12.25 16.88
N ARG A 100 -16.30 13.29 17.23
CA ARG A 100 -15.12 13.18 18.09
C ARG A 100 -15.27 14.13 19.28
N ARG A 101 -15.50 13.57 20.47
CA ARG A 101 -15.77 14.36 21.69
C ARG A 101 -16.97 15.30 21.47
N SER A 102 -16.74 16.61 21.52
CA SER A 102 -17.75 17.65 21.32
C SER A 102 -17.84 18.19 19.89
N SER A 103 -17.03 17.67 18.97
CA SER A 103 -16.96 18.16 17.58
C SER A 103 -17.37 17.10 16.58
N TYR A 104 -17.81 17.55 15.42
CA TYR A 104 -18.15 16.71 14.26
C TYR A 104 -17.10 16.88 13.19
N VAL A 105 -16.55 15.77 12.69
CA VAL A 105 -15.45 15.76 11.73
C VAL A 105 -15.92 15.15 10.43
N VAL A 106 -15.84 15.91 9.35
CA VAL A 106 -16.00 15.41 7.99
C VAL A 106 -14.63 15.02 7.49
N TYR A 107 -14.46 13.79 7.00
CA TYR A 107 -13.14 13.28 6.66
C TYR A 107 -13.11 12.41 5.42
N MET A 108 -11.92 12.34 4.80
CA MET A 108 -11.56 11.43 3.71
C MET A 108 -10.22 10.76 4.02
N LYS A 109 -10.03 9.51 3.52
CA LYS A 109 -8.80 8.72 3.75
C LYS A 109 -8.18 8.15 2.47
N LYS A 110 -8.95 8.09 1.39
CA LYS A 110 -8.44 7.61 0.10
C LYS A 110 -7.58 8.70 -0.54
N SER A 111 -6.33 8.38 -0.85
CA SER A 111 -5.38 9.32 -1.47
C SER A 111 -5.92 9.94 -2.75
N ASP A 112 -6.48 9.12 -3.65
CA ASP A 112 -7.01 9.59 -4.93
C ASP A 112 -8.10 10.64 -4.72
N LEU A 113 -9.07 10.38 -3.82
CA LEU A 113 -10.17 11.31 -3.54
C LEU A 113 -9.70 12.60 -2.83
N ILE A 114 -8.61 12.53 -2.05
CA ILE A 114 -8.01 13.72 -1.44
C ILE A 114 -7.38 14.60 -2.51
N VAL A 115 -6.63 14.01 -3.45
CA VAL A 115 -6.04 14.73 -4.58
C VAL A 115 -7.11 15.33 -5.46
N ASP A 116 -8.15 14.56 -5.84
CA ASP A 116 -9.27 15.04 -6.63
C ASP A 116 -10.00 16.22 -5.95
N PHE A 117 -10.16 16.15 -4.62
CA PHE A 117 -10.76 17.24 -3.85
C PHE A 117 -9.86 18.48 -3.82
N LEU A 118 -8.56 18.35 -3.61
CA LEU A 118 -7.61 19.46 -3.68
C LEU A 118 -7.57 20.08 -5.07
N ALA A 119 -7.59 19.27 -6.12
CA ALA A 119 -7.66 19.71 -7.51
C ALA A 119 -8.97 20.47 -7.80
N TYR A 120 -10.11 19.92 -7.33
CA TYR A 120 -11.42 20.58 -7.42
C TYR A 120 -11.40 21.94 -6.74
N LEU A 121 -10.75 22.08 -5.59
CA LEU A 121 -10.60 23.36 -4.89
C LEU A 121 -9.63 24.33 -5.59
N GLY A 122 -8.80 23.87 -6.52
CA GLY A 122 -7.82 24.66 -7.27
C GLY A 122 -6.42 24.69 -6.65
N ALA A 123 -6.12 23.79 -5.73
CA ALA A 123 -4.80 23.67 -5.10
C ALA A 123 -3.86 22.79 -5.97
N HIS A 124 -3.65 23.18 -7.23
CA HIS A 124 -2.95 22.37 -8.23
C HIS A 124 -1.49 22.06 -7.86
N ASP A 125 -0.76 23.01 -7.32
CA ASP A 125 0.64 22.82 -6.92
C ASP A 125 0.74 21.78 -5.80
N SER A 126 -0.14 21.87 -4.79
CA SER A 126 -0.22 20.90 -3.70
C SER A 126 -0.64 19.50 -4.19
N CYS A 127 -1.46 19.42 -5.26
CA CYS A 127 -1.81 18.13 -5.88
C CYS A 127 -0.60 17.48 -6.52
N LEU A 128 0.20 18.24 -7.26
CA LEU A 128 1.41 17.72 -7.92
C LEU A 128 2.41 17.20 -6.90
N GLU A 129 2.68 17.98 -5.84
CA GLU A 129 3.55 17.57 -4.74
C GLU A 129 3.04 16.30 -4.04
N PHE A 130 1.73 16.23 -3.79
CA PHE A 130 1.11 15.06 -3.18
C PHE A 130 1.24 13.80 -4.04
N GLU A 131 1.01 13.92 -5.36
CA GLU A 131 1.14 12.82 -6.31
C GLU A 131 2.59 12.35 -6.46
N GLU A 132 3.55 13.26 -6.51
CA GLU A 132 4.98 12.94 -6.59
C GLU A 132 5.41 12.07 -5.40
N VAL A 133 5.06 12.48 -4.18
CA VAL A 133 5.36 11.71 -2.96
C VAL A 133 4.65 10.35 -2.95
N ARG A 134 3.41 10.28 -3.47
CA ARG A 134 2.64 9.04 -3.57
C ARG A 134 3.30 8.05 -4.51
N VAL A 135 3.67 8.49 -5.71
CA VAL A 135 4.36 7.66 -6.72
C VAL A 135 5.68 7.11 -6.16
N GLU A 136 6.47 7.96 -5.53
CA GLU A 136 7.75 7.54 -4.92
C GLU A 136 7.55 6.48 -3.82
N ARG A 137 6.50 6.64 -2.99
CA ARG A 137 6.16 5.66 -1.97
C ARG A 137 5.72 4.33 -2.57
N ASP A 138 4.87 4.35 -3.59
CA ASP A 138 4.38 3.14 -4.25
C ASP A 138 5.54 2.40 -4.94
N PHE A 139 6.47 3.13 -5.54
CA PHE A 139 7.67 2.57 -6.12
C PHE A 139 8.52 1.86 -5.04
N ARG A 140 8.82 2.55 -3.93
CA ARG A 140 9.59 1.95 -2.81
C ARG A 140 8.90 0.72 -2.20
N ASN A 141 7.58 0.77 -2.04
CA ASN A 141 6.83 -0.36 -1.51
C ASN A 141 6.87 -1.57 -2.45
N ASN A 142 6.80 -1.32 -3.77
CA ASN A 142 6.86 -2.38 -4.78
C ASN A 142 8.26 -3.02 -4.82
N ASP A 143 9.31 -2.19 -4.79
CA ASP A 143 10.70 -2.66 -4.72
C ASP A 143 10.95 -3.53 -3.48
N ASN A 144 10.53 -3.07 -2.30
CA ASN A 144 10.61 -3.85 -1.07
C ASN A 144 9.88 -5.20 -1.17
N ARG A 145 8.70 -5.24 -1.80
CA ARG A 145 7.97 -6.51 -2.01
C ARG A 145 8.72 -7.46 -2.92
N LEU A 146 9.32 -6.95 -3.99
CA LEU A 146 10.15 -7.75 -4.90
C LEU A 146 11.35 -8.33 -4.16
N GLN A 147 12.08 -7.51 -3.41
CA GLN A 147 13.24 -7.97 -2.61
C GLN A 147 12.85 -9.04 -1.57
N ILE A 148 11.71 -8.86 -0.87
CA ILE A 148 11.21 -9.87 0.07
C ILE A 148 10.90 -11.19 -0.65
N CYS A 149 10.26 -11.14 -1.82
CA CYS A 149 9.96 -12.33 -2.62
C CYS A 149 11.23 -13.03 -3.11
N GLU A 150 12.21 -12.29 -3.60
CA GLU A 150 13.49 -12.83 -4.05
C GLU A 150 14.25 -13.47 -2.90
N ASN A 151 14.39 -12.79 -1.77
CA ASN A 151 15.03 -13.34 -0.57
C ASN A 151 14.33 -14.63 -0.09
N ALA A 152 12.99 -14.65 -0.08
CA ALA A 152 12.24 -15.85 0.28
C ALA A 152 12.48 -17.01 -0.70
N ASN A 153 12.62 -16.74 -2.00
CA ASN A 153 12.93 -17.74 -3.02
C ASN A 153 14.35 -18.29 -2.85
N VAL A 154 15.33 -17.42 -2.63
CA VAL A 154 16.73 -17.82 -2.34
C VAL A 154 16.78 -18.67 -1.08
N TYR A 155 16.15 -18.25 0.01
CA TYR A 155 16.11 -19.03 1.24
C TYR A 155 15.49 -20.42 1.06
N ARG A 156 14.37 -20.53 0.32
CA ARG A 156 13.75 -21.82 0.01
C ARG A 156 14.66 -22.71 -0.82
N THR A 157 15.39 -22.15 -1.78
CA THR A 157 16.35 -22.88 -2.62
C THR A 157 17.48 -23.44 -1.77
N ILE A 158 18.12 -22.62 -0.93
CA ILE A 158 19.20 -23.04 -0.04
C ILE A 158 18.72 -24.10 0.98
N SER A 159 17.57 -23.87 1.62
CA SER A 159 17.00 -24.81 2.58
C SER A 159 16.65 -26.18 1.95
N SER A 160 16.15 -26.17 0.71
CA SER A 160 15.86 -27.40 -0.03
C SER A 160 17.16 -28.12 -0.44
N ALA A 161 18.15 -27.37 -0.92
CA ALA A 161 19.45 -27.92 -1.29
C ALA A 161 20.13 -28.60 -0.10
N LYS A 162 20.13 -27.94 1.07
CA LYS A 162 20.70 -28.50 2.30
C LYS A 162 20.08 -29.84 2.67
N LYS A 163 18.74 -29.96 2.65
CA LYS A 163 18.05 -31.22 2.91
C LYS A 163 18.43 -32.32 1.90
N GLN A 164 18.48 -31.94 0.63
CA GLN A 164 18.90 -32.90 -0.46
C GLN A 164 20.32 -33.41 -0.25
N ILE A 165 21.24 -32.52 0.13
CA ILE A 165 22.63 -32.86 0.41
C ILE A 165 22.73 -33.80 1.63
N GLU A 166 21.96 -33.53 2.70
CA GLU A 166 21.88 -34.39 3.88
C GLU A 166 21.37 -35.81 3.51
N ASP A 167 20.31 -35.89 2.71
CA ASP A 167 19.78 -37.16 2.22
C ASP A 167 20.82 -37.93 1.36
N ILE A 168 21.51 -37.24 0.44
CA ILE A 168 22.52 -37.79 -0.42
C ILE A 168 23.71 -38.31 0.38
N LYS A 169 24.22 -37.54 1.36
CA LYS A 169 25.33 -37.94 2.24
C LYS A 169 24.98 -39.20 3.04
N LEU A 170 23.76 -39.30 3.53
CA LEU A 170 23.29 -40.50 4.24
C LEU A 170 23.25 -41.72 3.33
N ILE A 171 22.77 -41.59 2.08
CA ILE A 171 22.74 -42.67 1.10
C ILE A 171 24.16 -43.09 0.71
N ASP A 172 25.07 -42.12 0.54
CA ASP A 172 26.46 -42.40 0.22
C ASP A 172 27.15 -43.19 1.33
N GLU A 173 26.92 -42.83 2.59
CA GLU A 173 27.46 -43.54 3.76
C GLU A 173 26.92 -44.98 3.89
N LYS A 174 25.62 -45.19 3.66
CA LYS A 174 24.95 -46.49 3.86
C LYS A 174 25.04 -47.44 2.67
N LEU A 175 24.92 -46.92 1.47
CA LEU A 175 24.84 -47.71 0.23
C LEU A 175 26.00 -47.44 -0.75
N GLY A 176 26.52 -46.20 -0.75
CA GLY A 176 27.39 -45.67 -1.80
C GLY A 176 26.60 -45.18 -3.01
N ILE A 177 26.81 -43.94 -3.44
CA ILE A 177 26.11 -43.35 -4.61
C ILE A 177 26.35 -44.20 -5.87
N HIS A 178 27.55 -44.78 -6.01
CA HIS A 178 27.91 -45.62 -7.16
C HIS A 178 27.09 -46.92 -7.29
N ASN A 179 26.52 -47.40 -6.20
CA ASN A 179 25.71 -48.61 -6.14
C ASN A 179 24.22 -48.36 -6.37
N MET A 180 23.80 -47.08 -6.55
CA MET A 180 22.40 -46.76 -6.88
C MET A 180 22.01 -47.37 -8.24
N ILE A 181 20.82 -48.00 -8.27
CA ILE A 181 20.31 -48.69 -9.48
C ILE A 181 19.89 -47.67 -10.54
N ASN A 182 19.28 -46.58 -10.14
CA ASN A 182 18.78 -45.57 -11.08
C ASN A 182 19.90 -44.60 -11.49
N ASN A 183 20.35 -44.71 -12.74
CA ASN A 183 21.43 -43.89 -13.27
C ASN A 183 21.12 -42.37 -13.25
N LYS A 184 19.85 -41.97 -13.43
CA LYS A 184 19.44 -40.54 -13.37
C LYS A 184 19.57 -40.00 -11.97
N GLU A 185 19.19 -40.77 -10.94
CA GLU A 185 19.32 -40.37 -9.53
C GLU A 185 20.80 -40.28 -9.14
N LYS A 186 21.61 -41.23 -9.57
CA LYS A 186 23.05 -41.24 -9.35
C LYS A 186 23.73 -39.96 -9.87
N ILE A 187 23.50 -39.64 -11.16
CA ILE A 187 24.07 -38.43 -11.78
C ILE A 187 23.55 -37.18 -11.07
N LEU A 188 22.24 -37.12 -10.74
CA LEU A 188 21.66 -35.98 -10.03
C LEU A 188 22.28 -35.78 -8.64
N CYS A 189 22.57 -36.89 -7.90
CA CYS A 189 23.25 -36.81 -6.61
C CYS A 189 24.66 -36.23 -6.75
N MET A 190 25.42 -36.64 -7.74
CA MET A 190 26.77 -36.12 -8.02
C MET A 190 26.72 -34.63 -8.37
N LEU A 191 25.83 -34.25 -9.29
CA LEU A 191 25.64 -32.86 -9.69
C LEU A 191 25.26 -31.97 -8.51
N ARG A 192 24.41 -32.45 -7.58
CA ARG A 192 24.01 -31.68 -6.41
C ARG A 192 25.16 -31.48 -5.41
N LEU A 193 26.00 -32.50 -5.21
CA LEU A 193 27.17 -32.39 -4.33
C LEU A 193 28.23 -31.44 -4.88
N GLU A 194 28.42 -31.42 -6.20
CA GLU A 194 29.35 -30.52 -6.87
C GLU A 194 28.84 -29.10 -6.95
N ASN A 195 27.51 -28.91 -6.92
CA ASN A 195 26.85 -27.65 -7.15
C ASN A 195 25.78 -27.42 -6.06
N GLU A 196 26.20 -27.18 -4.83
CA GLU A 196 25.35 -27.10 -3.65
C GLU A 196 24.30 -25.95 -3.69
N GLU A 197 24.61 -24.84 -4.36
CA GLU A 197 23.78 -23.63 -4.38
C GLU A 197 22.82 -23.55 -5.58
N LEU A 198 22.98 -24.39 -6.58
CA LEU A 198 22.16 -24.28 -7.79
C LEU A 198 20.68 -24.53 -7.53
N SER A 199 19.86 -23.80 -8.25
CA SER A 199 18.40 -24.00 -8.25
C SER A 199 18.02 -25.33 -8.97
N MET A 200 16.77 -25.76 -8.75
CA MET A 200 16.22 -26.94 -9.43
C MET A 200 16.15 -26.79 -10.96
N VAL A 201 16.09 -25.55 -11.46
CA VAL A 201 16.07 -25.30 -12.91
C VAL A 201 17.46 -25.49 -13.47
N GLU A 202 18.47 -24.89 -12.86
CA GLU A 202 19.86 -25.04 -13.26
C GLU A 202 20.35 -26.50 -13.19
N LEU A 203 19.94 -27.22 -12.13
CA LEU A 203 20.21 -28.67 -12.06
C LEU A 203 19.52 -29.48 -13.18
N ALA A 204 18.30 -29.09 -13.58
CA ALA A 204 17.63 -29.74 -14.69
C ALA A 204 18.36 -29.50 -16.01
N ASP A 205 18.94 -28.33 -16.19
CA ASP A 205 19.74 -28.00 -17.37
C ASP A 205 21.06 -28.78 -17.39
N LEU A 206 21.75 -28.89 -16.26
CA LEU A 206 22.95 -29.70 -16.14
C LEU A 206 22.67 -31.20 -16.38
N LEU A 207 21.63 -31.72 -15.72
CA LEU A 207 21.23 -33.12 -15.89
C LEU A 207 20.80 -33.43 -17.34
N SER A 208 20.19 -32.46 -18.03
CA SER A 208 19.82 -32.57 -19.43
C SER A 208 21.05 -32.68 -20.34
N LYS A 209 22.13 -31.95 -20.04
CA LYS A 209 23.41 -32.03 -20.76
C LYS A 209 24.09 -33.37 -20.55
N GLU A 210 24.18 -33.81 -19.30
CA GLU A 210 24.83 -35.12 -18.97
C GLU A 210 24.10 -36.32 -19.60
N LEU A 211 22.76 -36.26 -19.65
CA LEU A 211 21.95 -37.36 -20.20
C LEU A 211 21.68 -37.24 -21.71
N ASN A 212 22.09 -36.16 -22.36
CA ASN A 212 21.71 -35.82 -23.73
C ASN A 212 20.18 -35.91 -24.00
N THR A 213 19.37 -35.63 -22.99
CA THR A 213 17.91 -35.69 -23.05
C THR A 213 17.30 -34.55 -22.27
N LYS A 214 16.20 -33.96 -22.76
CA LYS A 214 15.52 -32.85 -22.07
C LYS A 214 14.91 -33.32 -20.75
N VAL A 215 15.39 -32.80 -19.65
CA VAL A 215 14.87 -33.01 -18.29
C VAL A 215 14.21 -31.73 -17.78
N SER A 216 13.00 -31.83 -17.29
CA SER A 216 12.27 -30.68 -16.72
C SER A 216 12.54 -30.54 -15.21
N LYS A 217 12.33 -29.34 -14.68
CA LYS A 217 12.32 -29.09 -13.23
C LYS A 217 11.42 -30.08 -12.47
N SER A 218 10.27 -30.42 -13.05
CA SER A 218 9.33 -31.38 -12.45
C SER A 218 9.95 -32.77 -12.32
N ASN A 219 10.69 -33.21 -13.33
CA ASN A 219 11.41 -34.52 -13.30
C ASN A 219 12.50 -34.53 -12.23
N VAL A 220 13.29 -33.45 -12.13
CA VAL A 220 14.30 -33.31 -11.06
C VAL A 220 13.65 -33.36 -9.68
N ASN A 221 12.51 -32.68 -9.50
CA ASN A 221 11.77 -32.73 -8.26
C ASN A 221 11.26 -34.14 -7.91
N HIS A 222 10.83 -34.90 -8.93
CA HIS A 222 10.42 -36.29 -8.74
C HIS A 222 11.60 -37.18 -8.33
N LEU A 223 12.77 -37.01 -8.97
CA LEU A 223 13.98 -37.76 -8.62
C LEU A 223 14.42 -37.45 -7.17
N PHE A 224 14.41 -36.18 -6.74
CA PHE A 224 14.74 -35.86 -5.36
C PHE A 224 13.74 -36.41 -4.35
N ARG A 225 12.45 -36.54 -4.69
CA ARG A 225 11.48 -37.23 -3.83
C ARG A 225 11.80 -38.71 -3.67
N SER A 226 12.24 -39.38 -4.75
CA SER A 226 12.69 -40.79 -4.71
C SER A 226 13.93 -40.94 -3.83
N ILE A 227 14.92 -40.04 -4.00
CA ILE A 227 16.15 -40.00 -3.19
C ILE A 227 15.79 -39.80 -1.70
N HIS A 228 14.92 -38.87 -1.39
CA HIS A 228 14.45 -38.63 -0.02
C HIS A 228 13.76 -39.86 0.58
N GLN A 229 12.90 -40.56 -0.17
CA GLN A 229 12.24 -41.76 0.29
C GLN A 229 13.26 -42.90 0.57
N LEU A 230 14.33 -42.98 -0.21
CA LEU A 230 15.41 -43.93 0.03
C LEU A 230 16.18 -43.55 1.31
N ALA A 231 16.50 -42.26 1.51
CA ALA A 231 17.17 -41.79 2.72
C ALA A 231 16.32 -42.03 3.99
N GLU A 232 15.00 -41.83 3.91
CA GLU A 232 14.08 -42.09 5.03
C GLU A 232 14.07 -43.59 5.45
N ARG A 233 14.23 -44.54 4.52
CA ARG A 233 14.36 -45.94 4.87
C ARG A 233 15.62 -46.20 5.68
N PHE A 234 16.75 -45.57 5.32
CA PHE A 234 18.00 -45.72 6.08
C PHE A 234 18.03 -44.98 7.41
N ARG A 235 17.09 -44.03 7.66
CA ARG A 235 16.91 -43.41 8.94
C ARG A 235 16.06 -44.26 9.92
N ALA A 236 15.19 -45.10 9.36
CA ALA A 236 14.29 -45.95 10.12
C ALA A 236 14.93 -47.27 10.60
N ASP A 237 16.02 -47.68 9.93
CA ASP A 237 16.88 -48.85 10.27
C ASP A 237 18.00 -48.40 11.24
#